data_37639890d02071e77aa8b6599fb229ee
#
_entry.id   37639890d02071e77aa8b6599fb229ee
#
_cell.length_a   1.000
_cell.length_b   1.000
_cell.length_c   1.000
_cell.angle_alpha   90.00
_cell.angle_beta   90.00
_cell.angle_gamma   90.00
#
_symmetry.space_group_name_H-M   'P 1'
#
loop_
_entity.id
_entity.type
_entity.pdbx_description
1 polymer ?
#
loop_
_entity_poly.entity_id
_entity_poly.type
_entity_poly.pdbx_seq_one_letter_code
_entity_poly.pdbx_strand_id
1 'polypeptide(L)'
;MEEKKAIRKQIFAARKAHTDQQIDDWSKKIAETVTSLSEYRDSQRILAYADYNHEVMTRYIIEAAWKDGKEVAVPKVVGKDMVFYRLTDFAQLEAGYFGIPEPARGEIVQWEEALMIMPGVAFDRANHRVGY
;
A
#
# COMPACT_ATOMS: atom_id res chain seq x y z
N MET A 1 -21.10 -5.26 12.68
CA MET A 1 -20.24 -4.17 13.15
C MET A 1 -19.26 -4.62 14.20
N GLU A 2 -19.72 -5.18 15.29
CA GLU A 2 -18.84 -5.72 16.34
C GLU A 2 -17.99 -6.88 15.86
N GLU A 3 -18.53 -7.73 14.99
CA GLU A 3 -17.82 -8.85 14.40
C GLU A 3 -16.62 -8.38 13.58
N LYS A 4 -16.79 -7.37 12.73
CA LYS A 4 -15.69 -6.80 11.94
C LYS A 4 -14.62 -6.16 12.83
N LYS A 5 -15.06 -5.47 13.88
CA LYS A 5 -14.18 -4.85 14.86
C LYS A 5 -13.35 -5.88 15.59
N ALA A 6 -13.97 -6.99 16.01
CA ALA A 6 -13.29 -8.08 16.71
C ALA A 6 -12.25 -8.74 15.79
N ILE A 7 -12.60 -8.99 14.52
CA ILE A 7 -11.68 -9.57 13.55
C ILE A 7 -10.47 -8.65 13.35
N ARG A 8 -10.71 -7.35 13.14
CA ARG A 8 -9.60 -6.39 12.97
C ARG A 8 -8.68 -6.34 14.19
N LYS A 9 -9.26 -6.35 15.39
CA LYS A 9 -8.48 -6.35 16.63
C LYS A 9 -7.60 -7.58 16.73
N GLN A 10 -8.13 -8.74 16.39
CA GLN A 10 -7.39 -10.00 16.39
C GLN A 10 -6.22 -9.95 15.40
N ILE A 11 -6.44 -9.45 14.19
CA ILE A 11 -5.39 -9.35 13.18
C ILE A 11 -4.33 -8.32 13.57
N PHE A 12 -4.73 -7.18 14.13
CA PHE A 12 -3.76 -6.18 14.60
C PHE A 12 -2.87 -6.76 15.71
N ALA A 13 -3.44 -7.55 16.62
CA ALA A 13 -2.66 -8.22 17.65
C ALA A 13 -1.68 -9.23 17.04
N ALA A 14 -2.12 -9.98 16.04
CA ALA A 14 -1.26 -10.92 15.30
C ALA A 14 -0.13 -10.18 14.57
N ARG A 15 -0.39 -9.04 13.96
CA ARG A 15 0.63 -8.22 13.29
C ARG A 15 1.73 -7.79 14.26
N LYS A 16 1.35 -7.36 15.46
CA LYS A 16 2.32 -6.92 16.47
C LYS A 16 3.21 -8.05 16.96
N ALA A 17 2.74 -9.29 16.88
CA ALA A 17 3.50 -10.45 17.29
C ALA A 17 4.59 -10.83 16.28
N HIS A 18 4.53 -10.31 15.06
CA HIS A 18 5.53 -10.59 14.03
C HIS A 18 6.70 -9.62 14.11
N THR A 19 7.90 -10.12 13.83
CA THR A 19 9.10 -9.29 13.81
C THR A 19 9.16 -8.46 12.53
N ASP A 20 9.92 -7.37 12.56
CA ASP A 20 10.16 -6.56 11.36
C ASP A 20 10.78 -7.38 10.23
N GLN A 21 11.66 -8.32 10.59
CA GLN A 21 12.28 -9.21 9.59
C GLN A 21 11.26 -10.11 8.91
N GLN A 22 10.29 -10.64 9.68
CA GLN A 22 9.22 -11.45 9.12
C GLN A 22 8.34 -10.65 8.16
N ILE A 23 7.97 -9.44 8.54
CA ILE A 23 7.18 -8.55 7.69
C ILE A 23 7.96 -8.23 6.40
N ASP A 24 9.25 -7.95 6.53
CA ASP A 24 10.12 -7.67 5.39
C ASP A 24 10.19 -8.85 4.41
N ASP A 25 10.44 -10.05 4.92
CA ASP A 25 10.55 -11.26 4.10
C ASP A 25 9.25 -11.58 3.38
N TRP A 26 8.12 -11.48 4.08
CA TRP A 26 6.80 -11.71 3.48
C TRP A 26 6.46 -10.65 2.44
N SER A 27 6.83 -9.39 2.71
CA SER A 27 6.61 -8.29 1.77
C SER A 27 7.37 -8.50 0.47
N LYS A 28 8.59 -9.01 0.55
CA LYS A 28 9.39 -9.36 -0.63
C LYS A 28 8.72 -10.45 -1.46
N LYS A 29 8.21 -11.50 -0.80
CA LYS A 29 7.51 -12.60 -1.48
C LYS A 29 6.23 -12.12 -2.16
N ILE A 30 5.47 -11.27 -1.48
CA ILE A 30 4.26 -10.68 -2.03
C ILE A 30 4.60 -9.83 -3.25
N ALA A 31 5.67 -9.05 -3.18
CA ALA A 31 6.12 -8.23 -4.32
C ALA A 31 6.48 -9.10 -5.53
N GLU A 32 7.16 -10.23 -5.31
CA GLU A 32 7.46 -11.18 -6.40
C GLU A 32 6.18 -11.69 -7.06
N THR A 33 5.17 -12.03 -6.25
CA THR A 33 3.89 -12.51 -6.75
C THR A 33 3.17 -11.41 -7.54
N VAL A 34 3.07 -10.21 -6.96
CA VAL A 34 2.39 -9.07 -7.60
C VAL A 34 3.03 -8.73 -8.95
N THR A 35 4.35 -8.66 -9.00
CA THR A 35 5.06 -8.28 -10.22
C THR A 35 5.01 -9.36 -11.29
N SER A 36 4.60 -10.58 -10.94
CA SER A 36 4.39 -11.65 -11.92
C SER A 36 2.98 -11.66 -12.53
N LEU A 37 2.05 -10.89 -11.97
CA LEU A 37 0.67 -10.83 -12.47
C LEU A 37 0.60 -10.07 -13.80
N SER A 38 -0.31 -10.53 -14.67
CA SER A 38 -0.55 -9.85 -15.94
C SER A 38 -1.06 -8.42 -15.72
N GLU A 39 -1.90 -8.21 -14.72
CA GLU A 39 -2.42 -6.89 -14.35
C GLU A 39 -1.29 -5.91 -14.07
N TYR A 40 -0.24 -6.37 -13.37
CA TYR A 40 0.94 -5.55 -13.13
C TYR A 40 1.72 -5.29 -14.42
N ARG A 41 1.98 -6.34 -15.20
CA ARG A 41 2.77 -6.20 -16.43
C ARG A 41 2.11 -5.27 -17.45
N ASP A 42 0.78 -5.32 -17.52
CA ASP A 42 0.01 -4.54 -18.50
C ASP A 42 -0.22 -3.10 -18.07
N SER A 43 0.02 -2.78 -16.80
CA SER A 43 -0.18 -1.43 -16.26
C SER A 43 1.11 -0.62 -16.33
N GLN A 44 1.01 0.62 -16.77
CA GLN A 44 2.12 1.57 -16.78
C GLN A 44 2.15 2.44 -15.52
N ARG A 45 1.04 2.46 -14.79
CA ARG A 45 0.84 3.33 -13.63
C ARG A 45 0.33 2.54 -12.46
N ILE A 46 0.93 2.76 -11.29
CA ILE A 46 0.61 2.06 -10.06
C ILE A 46 0.19 3.09 -9.00
N LEU A 47 -1.00 2.92 -8.44
CA LEU A 47 -1.43 3.65 -7.26
C LEU A 47 -1.20 2.73 -6.07
N ALA A 48 -0.37 3.15 -5.13
CA ALA A 48 -0.01 2.34 -3.98
C ALA A 48 -0.24 3.10 -2.68
N TYR A 49 -0.39 2.38 -1.59
CA TYR A 49 -0.42 3.00 -0.27
C TYR A 49 0.99 3.08 0.30
N ALA A 50 1.19 3.99 1.27
CA ALA A 50 2.42 4.00 2.07
C ALA A 50 2.16 3.14 3.30
N ASP A 51 2.91 2.07 3.47
CA ASP A 51 2.67 1.10 4.53
C ASP A 51 2.91 1.70 5.92
N TYR A 52 2.10 1.25 6.87
CA TYR A 52 2.12 1.71 8.24
C TYR A 52 1.63 0.59 9.16
N ASN A 53 2.10 0.58 10.39
CA ASN A 53 1.63 -0.32 11.44
C ASN A 53 1.67 -1.81 11.04
N HIS A 54 2.84 -2.28 10.62
CA HIS A 54 3.09 -3.67 10.21
C HIS A 54 2.23 -4.17 9.05
N GLU A 55 1.80 -3.26 8.19
CA GLU A 55 1.19 -3.64 6.92
C GLU A 55 2.25 -4.25 6.00
N VAL A 56 1.81 -4.97 4.96
CA VAL A 56 2.72 -5.40 3.91
C VAL A 56 3.46 -4.18 3.38
N MET A 57 4.78 -4.26 3.36
CA MET A 57 5.61 -3.16 2.88
C MET A 57 5.48 -3.03 1.36
N THR A 58 5.00 -1.88 0.91
CA THR A 58 4.83 -1.62 -0.52
C THR A 58 6.12 -1.22 -1.21
N ARG A 59 7.17 -0.91 -0.46
CA ARG A 59 8.44 -0.43 -1.02
C ARG A 59 9.00 -1.34 -2.10
N TYR A 60 8.89 -2.66 -1.94
CA TYR A 60 9.44 -3.62 -2.91
C TYR A 60 8.66 -3.60 -4.22
N ILE A 61 7.35 -3.42 -4.15
CA ILE A 61 6.50 -3.27 -5.33
C ILE A 61 6.83 -1.94 -6.02
N ILE A 62 6.96 -0.87 -5.24
CA ILE A 62 7.25 0.48 -5.76
C ILE A 62 8.62 0.52 -6.42
N GLU A 63 9.65 -0.04 -5.77
CA GLU A 63 10.99 -0.11 -6.33
C GLU A 63 11.02 -0.91 -7.63
N ALA A 64 10.31 -2.04 -7.67
CA ALA A 64 10.20 -2.85 -8.87
C ALA A 64 9.51 -2.09 -10.00
N ALA A 65 8.44 -1.35 -9.66
CA ALA A 65 7.72 -0.55 -10.65
C ALA A 65 8.62 0.53 -11.27
N TRP A 66 9.40 1.22 -10.45
CA TRP A 66 10.36 2.22 -10.93
C TRP A 66 11.40 1.57 -11.86
N LYS A 67 11.93 0.42 -11.44
CA LYS A 67 12.92 -0.32 -12.23
C LYS A 67 12.34 -0.74 -13.59
N ASP A 68 11.06 -1.07 -13.62
CA ASP A 68 10.34 -1.47 -14.84
C ASP A 68 9.87 -0.28 -15.68
N GLY A 69 10.23 0.94 -15.27
CA GLY A 69 9.86 2.16 -16.00
C GLY A 69 8.42 2.59 -15.81
N LYS A 70 7.75 2.12 -14.77
CA LYS A 70 6.37 2.48 -14.47
C LYS A 70 6.31 3.73 -13.59
N GLU A 71 5.17 4.42 -13.65
CA GLU A 71 4.90 5.56 -12.78
C GLU A 71 4.18 5.10 -11.52
N VAL A 72 4.52 5.69 -10.37
CA VAL A 72 3.91 5.35 -9.07
C VAL A 72 3.38 6.63 -8.45
N ALA A 73 2.22 6.52 -7.78
CA ALA A 73 1.66 7.59 -6.97
C ALA A 73 1.11 7.03 -5.67
N VAL A 74 1.15 7.85 -4.63
CA VAL A 74 0.69 7.49 -3.29
C VAL A 74 -0.27 8.54 -2.77
N PRO A 75 -1.19 8.16 -1.87
CA PRO A 75 -2.25 9.06 -1.42
C PRO A 75 -1.79 10.03 -0.34
N LYS A 76 -2.43 11.20 -0.34
CA LYS A 76 -2.34 12.18 0.72
C LYS A 76 -3.74 12.65 1.06
N VAL A 77 -4.06 12.70 2.35
CA VAL A 77 -5.33 13.23 2.83
C VAL A 77 -5.25 14.75 2.85
N VAL A 78 -6.16 15.40 2.15
CA VAL A 78 -6.26 16.87 2.10
C VAL A 78 -7.68 17.25 2.50
N GLY A 79 -7.87 17.69 3.74
CA GLY A 79 -9.19 17.96 4.27
C GLY A 79 -10.02 16.68 4.34
N LYS A 80 -11.14 16.66 3.62
CA LYS A 80 -12.01 15.47 3.52
C LYS A 80 -11.71 14.62 2.30
N ASP A 81 -10.81 15.09 1.45
CA ASP A 81 -10.48 14.42 0.19
C ASP A 81 -9.17 13.66 0.28
N MET A 82 -8.98 12.78 -0.68
CA MET A 82 -7.73 12.07 -0.87
C MET A 82 -7.23 12.37 -2.27
N VAL A 83 -5.99 12.84 -2.36
CA VAL A 83 -5.35 13.09 -3.66
C VAL A 83 -4.11 12.20 -3.75
N PHE A 84 -3.71 11.87 -4.98
CA PHE A 84 -2.53 11.07 -5.22
C PHE A 84 -1.41 11.93 -5.79
N TYR A 85 -0.22 11.74 -5.23
CA TYR A 85 0.98 12.46 -5.65
C TYR A 85 1.93 11.46 -6.30
N ARG A 86 2.53 11.87 -7.42
CA ARG A 86 3.58 11.08 -8.06
C ARG A 86 4.74 10.89 -7.09
N LEU A 87 5.14 9.66 -6.92
CA LEU A 87 6.26 9.30 -6.04
C LEU A 87 7.45 8.86 -6.90
N THR A 88 8.54 9.60 -6.80
CA THR A 88 9.78 9.28 -7.51
C THR A 88 10.92 8.94 -6.57
N ASP A 89 10.76 9.24 -5.28
CA ASP A 89 11.76 8.98 -4.25
C ASP A 89 11.04 8.86 -2.90
N PHE A 90 11.43 7.90 -2.10
CA PHE A 90 10.87 7.72 -0.75
C PHE A 90 11.13 8.91 0.17
N ALA A 91 12.15 9.73 -0.12
CA ALA A 91 12.42 10.95 0.63
C ALA A 91 11.28 11.98 0.57
N GLN A 92 10.34 11.82 -0.37
CA GLN A 92 9.16 12.68 -0.45
C GLN A 92 8.16 12.38 0.68
N LEU A 93 8.27 11.23 1.34
CA LEU A 93 7.34 10.82 2.38
C LEU A 93 7.71 11.43 3.73
N GLU A 94 6.67 11.88 4.45
CA GLU A 94 6.81 12.36 5.83
C GLU A 94 5.59 11.89 6.62
N ALA A 95 5.66 11.94 7.96
CA ALA A 95 4.54 11.55 8.80
C ALA A 95 3.40 12.55 8.60
N GLY A 96 2.24 12.05 8.19
CA GLY A 96 1.06 12.84 7.93
C GLY A 96 -0.08 12.53 8.90
N TYR A 97 -1.28 12.46 8.37
CA TYR A 97 -2.50 12.21 9.13
C TYR A 97 -2.39 10.89 9.89
N PHE A 98 -2.57 10.93 11.21
CA PHE A 98 -2.40 9.79 12.13
C PHE A 98 -1.00 9.15 12.06
N GLY A 99 0.02 9.90 11.66
CA GLY A 99 1.38 9.39 11.55
C GLY A 99 1.63 8.51 10.33
N ILE A 100 0.62 8.29 9.48
CA ILE A 100 0.77 7.52 8.26
C ILE A 100 1.68 8.28 7.28
N PRO A 101 2.71 7.63 6.71
CA PRO A 101 3.56 8.32 5.74
C PRO A 101 2.75 8.83 4.55
N GLU A 102 2.99 10.07 4.15
CA GLU A 102 2.36 10.65 2.97
C GLU A 102 3.33 11.60 2.26
N PRO A 103 3.12 11.87 0.97
CA PRO A 103 4.04 12.74 0.24
C PRO A 103 3.95 14.17 0.72
N ALA A 104 5.11 14.76 1.08
CA ALA A 104 5.22 16.15 1.48
C ALA A 104 5.20 17.07 0.25
N ARG A 105 5.64 16.56 -0.88
CA ARG A 105 5.78 17.31 -2.13
C ARG A 105 5.60 16.36 -3.31
N GLY A 106 5.41 16.92 -4.46
CA GLY A 106 5.29 16.16 -5.71
C GLY A 106 4.17 16.68 -6.57
N GLU A 107 3.97 16.03 -7.68
CA GLU A 107 2.94 16.36 -8.66
C GLU A 107 1.66 15.58 -8.36
N ILE A 108 0.54 16.29 -8.26
CA ILE A 108 -0.77 15.65 -8.11
C ILE A 108 -1.12 14.99 -9.44
N VAL A 109 -1.56 13.75 -9.38
CA VAL A 109 -1.95 12.99 -10.57
C VAL A 109 -3.43 12.61 -10.50
N GLN A 110 -4.05 12.50 -11.68
CA GLN A 110 -5.45 12.08 -11.84
C GLN A 110 -5.47 11.05 -12.96
N TRP A 111 -4.99 9.84 -12.66
CA TRP A 111 -4.92 8.78 -13.64
C TRP A 111 -6.27 8.08 -13.78
N GLU A 112 -6.72 7.89 -15.01
CA GLU A 112 -7.95 7.17 -15.31
C GLU A 112 -7.73 5.66 -15.29
N GLU A 113 -6.53 5.23 -15.68
CA GLU A 113 -6.16 3.82 -15.70
C GLU A 113 -4.89 3.60 -14.90
N ALA A 114 -4.97 2.73 -13.91
CA ALA A 114 -3.84 2.35 -13.08
C ALA A 114 -4.17 1.08 -12.32
N LEU A 115 -3.15 0.32 -11.98
CA LEU A 115 -3.30 -0.77 -11.02
C LEU A 115 -3.27 -0.17 -9.62
N MET A 116 -4.28 -0.42 -8.82
CA MET A 116 -4.34 0.07 -7.45
C MET A 116 -3.98 -1.04 -6.46
N ILE A 117 -2.98 -0.79 -5.64
CA ILE A 117 -2.58 -1.66 -4.54
C ILE A 117 -3.23 -1.11 -3.27
N MET A 118 -4.13 -1.87 -2.69
CA MET A 118 -4.92 -1.44 -1.54
C MET A 118 -4.53 -2.19 -0.27
N PRO A 119 -4.48 -1.47 0.88
CA PRO A 119 -4.24 -2.14 2.14
C PRO A 119 -5.48 -2.88 2.62
N GLY A 120 -5.30 -3.93 3.40
CA GLY A 120 -6.39 -4.65 4.04
C GLY A 120 -5.90 -5.30 5.32
N VAL A 121 -6.77 -5.39 6.30
CA VAL A 121 -6.46 -6.00 7.60
C VAL A 121 -6.75 -7.50 7.55
N ALA A 122 -7.92 -7.88 7.04
CA ALA A 122 -8.36 -9.26 7.00
C ALA A 122 -9.17 -9.52 5.74
N PHE A 123 -9.14 -10.78 5.30
CA PHE A 123 -9.85 -11.23 4.10
C PHE A 123 -10.51 -12.57 4.41
N ASP A 124 -11.63 -12.84 3.74
CA ASP A 124 -12.22 -14.17 3.80
C ASP A 124 -11.56 -15.08 2.74
N ARG A 125 -11.97 -16.35 2.70
CA ARG A 125 -11.39 -17.32 1.75
C ARG A 125 -11.74 -17.04 0.29
N ALA A 126 -12.76 -16.21 0.05
CA ALA A 126 -13.14 -15.77 -1.28
C ALA A 126 -12.46 -14.44 -1.66
N ASN A 127 -11.50 -13.98 -0.87
CA ASN A 127 -10.73 -12.75 -1.05
C ASN A 127 -11.55 -11.47 -0.89
N HIS A 128 -12.68 -11.54 -0.18
CA HIS A 128 -13.41 -10.33 0.19
C HIS A 128 -12.70 -9.63 1.34
N ARG A 129 -12.48 -8.34 1.19
CA ARG A 129 -11.81 -7.54 2.23
C ARG A 129 -12.79 -7.20 3.36
N VAL A 130 -12.37 -7.46 4.61
CA VAL A 130 -13.10 -6.96 5.77
C VAL A 130 -12.90 -5.45 5.80
N GLY A 131 -13.97 -4.67 5.86
CA GLY A 131 -13.91 -3.21 5.85
C GLY A 131 -12.97 -2.64 6.91
N TYR A 132 -12.28 -1.59 6.56
CA TYR A 132 -11.29 -0.95 7.41
C TYR A 132 -11.91 -0.17 8.56
#